data_c232ae03b013319ebef73c93a3942e65
#
_entry.id   c232ae03b013319ebef73c93a3942e65
#
_cell.length_a   1.000
_cell.length_b   1.000
_cell.length_c   1.000
_cell.angle_alpha   90.00
_cell.angle_beta   90.00
_cell.angle_gamma   90.00
#
_symmetry.space_group_name_H-M   'P 1'
#
loop_
_entity.id
_entity.type
_entity.pdbx_description
1 polymer ?
#
loop_
_entity_poly.entity_id
_entity_poly.type
_entity_poly.pdbx_seq_one_letter_code
_entity_poly.pdbx_strand_id
1 'polypeptide(L)'
;ASGKTIILVSHGMNEVEQFCDRALLLSHGKTVALGASKDCVKEYYLLEQKENMESRGDRVTESDSEEWRKWSTKEIGDFGEWRLDDDIFVDLNDSTEIGNGKVTFLRAGLFNGDGKAQYSFEQGEYMYIYEEVLVKEKIRCPLFGAVLYDQRNIIVHGKDSLQTGGKLPEMVPEGTIIQVLHQIKLDVAEGEYTLTIGANTMSKEDYDNRAYRNQEEV
;
A
#
# COMPACT_ATOMS: atom_id res chain seq x y z
N ALA A 1 23.52 -26.49 9.74
CA ALA A 1 23.03 -25.58 10.80
C ALA A 1 23.67 -25.98 12.14
N SER A 2 24.25 -25.02 12.86
CA SER A 2 25.04 -25.26 14.07
C SER A 2 24.20 -25.56 15.35
N GLY A 3 22.88 -25.73 15.23
CA GLY A 3 21.97 -26.00 16.35
C GLY A 3 21.90 -24.90 17.41
N LYS A 4 22.27 -23.67 17.08
CA LYS A 4 22.18 -22.52 18.00
C LYS A 4 20.83 -21.85 17.88
N THR A 5 20.22 -21.51 18.99
CA THR A 5 19.04 -20.66 19.07
C THR A 5 19.50 -19.20 19.18
N ILE A 6 18.93 -18.34 18.34
CA ILE A 6 19.16 -16.90 18.34
C ILE A 6 17.87 -16.22 18.74
N ILE A 7 17.92 -15.24 19.61
CA ILE A 7 16.80 -14.38 19.98
C ILE A 7 17.11 -12.99 19.45
N LEU A 8 16.24 -12.49 18.57
CA LEU A 8 16.27 -11.13 18.03
C LEU A 8 15.21 -10.30 18.77
N VAL A 9 15.60 -9.11 19.23
CA VAL A 9 14.66 -8.09 19.73
C VAL A 9 14.78 -6.89 18.81
N SER A 10 13.72 -6.60 18.08
CA SER A 10 13.68 -5.52 17.09
C SER A 10 12.29 -4.90 17.05
N HIS A 11 12.22 -3.66 16.61
CA HIS A 11 11.00 -2.98 16.17
C HIS A 11 10.94 -2.86 14.63
N GLY A 12 11.93 -3.39 13.94
CA GLY A 12 11.95 -3.52 12.48
C GLY A 12 11.21 -4.79 12.05
N MET A 13 9.95 -4.65 11.66
CA MET A 13 9.10 -5.82 11.35
C MET A 13 9.63 -6.63 10.17
N ASN A 14 10.22 -5.98 9.16
CA ASN A 14 10.87 -6.67 8.05
C ASN A 14 12.02 -7.59 8.51
N GLU A 15 12.81 -7.15 9.50
CA GLU A 15 13.89 -7.97 10.08
C GLU A 15 13.32 -9.18 10.82
N VAL A 16 12.22 -9.00 11.55
CA VAL A 16 11.55 -10.08 12.25
C VAL A 16 11.01 -11.12 11.28
N GLU A 17 10.35 -10.70 10.20
CA GLU A 17 9.84 -11.62 9.18
C GLU A 17 10.96 -12.35 8.43
N GLN A 18 12.04 -11.66 8.12
CA GLN A 18 13.14 -12.22 7.32
C GLN A 18 14.03 -13.20 8.11
N PHE A 19 14.28 -12.92 9.39
CA PHE A 19 15.29 -13.65 10.16
C PHE A 19 14.73 -14.56 11.25
N CYS A 20 13.41 -14.47 11.55
CA CYS A 20 12.81 -15.26 12.62
C CYS A 20 11.76 -16.23 12.07
N ASP A 21 11.84 -17.50 12.47
CA ASP A 21 10.77 -18.49 12.20
C ASP A 21 9.55 -18.23 13.07
N ARG A 22 9.76 -17.75 14.30
CA ARG A 22 8.72 -17.47 15.28
C ARG A 22 8.98 -16.13 15.95
N ALA A 23 7.90 -15.46 16.33
CA ALA A 23 7.96 -14.21 17.09
C ALA A 23 7.02 -14.23 18.29
N LEU A 24 7.36 -13.40 19.26
CA LEU A 24 6.52 -13.06 20.41
C LEU A 24 6.27 -11.55 20.35
N LEU A 25 5.01 -11.16 20.17
CA LEU A 25 4.58 -9.76 20.22
C LEU A 25 4.21 -9.41 21.68
N LEU A 26 4.84 -8.34 22.15
CA LEU A 26 4.56 -7.77 23.47
C LEU A 26 3.99 -6.36 23.31
N SER A 27 2.90 -6.05 24.01
CA SER A 27 2.41 -4.69 24.18
C SER A 27 2.16 -4.42 25.66
N HIS A 28 2.69 -3.29 26.16
CA HIS A 28 2.56 -2.88 27.57
C HIS A 28 2.93 -4.00 28.59
N GLY A 29 3.96 -4.80 28.25
CA GLY A 29 4.43 -5.91 29.09
C GLY A 29 3.56 -7.18 29.07
N LYS A 30 2.53 -7.22 28.20
CA LYS A 30 1.67 -8.40 28.03
C LYS A 30 1.93 -9.06 26.68
N THR A 31 1.81 -10.37 26.63
CA THR A 31 1.83 -11.12 25.37
C THR A 31 0.55 -10.85 24.59
N VAL A 32 0.69 -10.36 23.38
CA VAL A 32 -0.41 -10.14 22.41
C VAL A 32 -0.51 -11.33 21.46
N ALA A 33 0.63 -11.73 20.87
CA ALA A 33 0.68 -12.86 19.96
C ALA A 33 1.98 -13.67 20.15
N LEU A 34 1.90 -14.95 19.88
CA LEU A 34 3.05 -15.88 19.87
C LEU A 34 2.82 -16.93 18.77
N GLY A 35 3.63 -16.92 17.73
CA GLY A 35 3.45 -17.83 16.60
C GLY A 35 4.47 -17.66 15.51
N ALA A 36 4.08 -17.91 14.26
CA ALA A 36 4.90 -17.62 13.10
C ALA A 36 5.22 -16.12 13.04
N SER A 37 6.42 -15.76 12.58
CA SER A 37 6.85 -14.36 12.54
C SER A 37 5.91 -13.49 11.74
N LYS A 38 5.44 -13.95 10.58
CA LYS A 38 4.50 -13.24 9.70
C LYS A 38 3.18 -12.91 10.41
N ASP A 39 2.62 -13.87 11.15
CA ASP A 39 1.36 -13.69 11.89
C ASP A 39 1.52 -12.63 13.00
N CYS A 40 2.65 -12.71 13.73
CA CYS A 40 2.93 -11.75 14.79
C CYS A 40 3.19 -10.33 14.26
N VAL A 41 3.81 -10.20 13.10
CA VAL A 41 4.04 -8.91 12.44
C VAL A 41 2.72 -8.32 11.95
N LYS A 42 1.83 -9.13 11.37
CA LYS A 42 0.47 -8.72 11.02
C LYS A 42 -0.29 -8.18 12.25
N GLU A 43 -0.26 -8.92 13.37
CA GLU A 43 -0.90 -8.51 14.62
C GLU A 43 -0.28 -7.23 15.19
N TYR A 44 1.03 -7.02 15.02
CA TYR A 44 1.69 -5.78 15.42
C TYR A 44 1.10 -4.57 14.67
N TYR A 45 1.00 -4.63 13.35
CA TYR A 45 0.45 -3.53 12.55
C TYR A 45 -1.03 -3.28 12.86
N LEU A 46 -1.83 -4.34 13.04
CA LEU A 46 -3.24 -4.19 13.42
C LEU A 46 -3.40 -3.54 14.82
N LEU A 47 -2.51 -3.87 15.75
CA LEU A 47 -2.49 -3.25 17.07
C LEU A 47 -2.13 -1.77 17.00
N GLU A 48 -1.09 -1.43 16.24
CA GLU A 48 -0.66 -0.05 16.02
C GLU A 48 -1.75 0.79 15.36
N GLN A 49 -2.41 0.22 14.33
CA GLN A 49 -3.56 0.84 13.68
C GLN A 49 -4.69 1.13 14.68
N LYS A 50 -5.03 0.16 15.54
CA LYS A 50 -6.07 0.31 16.56
C LYS A 50 -5.72 1.37 17.59
N GLU A 51 -4.49 1.39 18.10
CA GLU A 51 -4.00 2.40 19.05
C GLU A 51 -4.02 3.80 18.43
N ASN A 52 -3.68 3.94 17.15
CA ASN A 52 -3.74 5.18 16.40
C ASN A 52 -5.19 5.67 16.20
N MET A 53 -6.15 4.78 15.92
CA MET A 53 -7.57 5.12 15.81
C MET A 53 -8.17 5.56 17.16
N GLU A 54 -7.84 4.89 18.26
CA GLU A 54 -8.32 5.23 19.59
C GLU A 54 -7.78 6.58 20.10
N SER A 55 -6.59 6.99 19.67
CA SER A 55 -5.99 8.28 20.06
C SER A 55 -6.56 9.48 19.27
N ARG A 56 -7.30 9.24 18.18
CA ARG A 56 -7.90 10.26 17.31
C ARG A 56 -9.37 10.51 17.64
N GLY A 57 -9.68 10.97 18.83
CA GLY A 57 -11.02 11.40 19.22
C GLY A 57 -11.47 12.71 18.58
N ASP A 58 -11.33 12.91 17.26
CA ASP A 58 -11.71 14.15 16.59
C ASP A 58 -12.94 14.01 15.69
N ARG A 59 -13.89 14.92 15.91
CA ARG A 59 -15.14 15.05 15.16
C ARG A 59 -14.93 15.78 13.84
N VAL A 60 -15.45 15.18 12.77
CA VAL A 60 -15.55 15.79 11.43
C VAL A 60 -16.60 16.88 11.42
N THR A 61 -16.30 18.06 10.90
CA THR A 61 -17.27 19.13 10.61
C THR A 61 -17.62 19.18 9.12
N GLU A 62 -18.91 19.16 8.85
CA GLU A 62 -19.54 19.14 7.52
C GLU A 62 -19.47 20.50 6.81
N SER A 63 -18.40 20.96 6.21
CA SER A 63 -18.52 22.21 5.44
C SER A 63 -17.84 22.34 4.08
N ASP A 64 -17.16 21.32 3.55
CA ASP A 64 -16.36 21.49 2.32
C ASP A 64 -16.82 20.61 1.13
N SER A 65 -18.09 20.21 1.05
CA SER A 65 -18.55 19.13 0.15
C SER A 65 -18.83 19.51 -1.32
N GLU A 66 -18.73 20.76 -1.76
CA GLU A 66 -19.16 21.15 -3.11
C GLU A 66 -18.05 21.44 -4.13
N GLU A 67 -16.86 21.81 -3.73
CA GLU A 67 -15.78 22.17 -4.68
C GLU A 67 -15.06 20.97 -5.31
N TRP A 68 -14.99 19.85 -4.62
CA TRP A 68 -14.23 18.67 -5.02
C TRP A 68 -14.94 17.71 -5.99
N ARG A 69 -16.26 17.81 -6.15
CA ARG A 69 -17.02 17.06 -7.18
C ARG A 69 -16.57 17.38 -8.62
N LYS A 70 -15.77 18.43 -8.80
CA LYS A 70 -15.16 18.79 -10.09
C LYS A 70 -13.86 18.06 -10.40
N TRP A 71 -13.27 17.36 -9.44
CA TRP A 71 -12.06 16.53 -9.60
C TRP A 71 -12.40 15.11 -10.06
N SER A 72 -13.52 14.94 -10.76
CA SER A 72 -13.88 13.65 -11.32
C SER A 72 -12.88 13.23 -12.39
N THR A 73 -12.21 12.12 -12.17
CA THR A 73 -11.69 11.13 -13.15
C THR A 73 -11.01 11.58 -14.45
N LYS A 74 -11.11 12.82 -14.89
CA LYS A 74 -10.53 13.32 -16.15
C LYS A 74 -9.10 13.85 -16.07
N GLU A 75 -8.58 14.13 -14.87
CA GLU A 75 -7.24 14.67 -14.69
C GLU A 75 -6.23 13.65 -14.12
N ILE A 76 -6.70 12.50 -13.63
CA ILE A 76 -5.87 11.40 -13.17
C ILE A 76 -5.81 10.36 -14.28
N GLY A 77 -4.95 10.61 -15.27
CA GLY A 77 -4.61 9.67 -16.33
C GLY A 77 -5.80 9.18 -17.16
N ASP A 78 -5.83 9.56 -18.41
CA ASP A 78 -6.64 8.88 -19.41
C ASP A 78 -6.06 7.47 -19.59
N PHE A 79 -6.70 6.45 -18.99
CA PHE A 79 -6.31 5.05 -19.15
C PHE A 79 -6.58 4.53 -20.58
N GLY A 80 -6.93 5.42 -21.49
CA GLY A 80 -7.24 5.09 -22.85
C GLY A 80 -8.54 4.28 -22.96
N GLU A 81 -8.56 3.34 -23.90
CA GLU A 81 -9.74 2.51 -24.21
C GLU A 81 -9.87 1.27 -23.31
N TRP A 82 -9.18 1.20 -22.18
CA TRP A 82 -9.28 0.06 -21.29
C TRP A 82 -10.68 0.00 -20.67
N ARG A 83 -11.42 -1.04 -21.03
CA ARG A 83 -12.68 -1.36 -20.39
C ARG A 83 -12.38 -2.30 -19.25
N LEU A 84 -12.53 -1.78 -18.05
CA LEU A 84 -12.32 -2.54 -16.81
C LEU A 84 -13.67 -3.15 -16.42
N ASP A 85 -13.88 -4.40 -16.78
CA ASP A 85 -15.07 -5.17 -16.35
C ASP A 85 -14.89 -5.58 -14.88
N ASP A 86 -15.98 -5.59 -14.11
CA ASP A 86 -15.92 -5.83 -12.65
C ASP A 86 -15.36 -7.22 -12.29
N ASP A 87 -15.48 -8.20 -13.18
CA ASP A 87 -15.05 -9.58 -12.96
C ASP A 87 -13.52 -9.81 -12.99
N ILE A 88 -12.76 -8.78 -13.35
CA ILE A 88 -11.29 -8.88 -13.53
C ILE A 88 -10.48 -8.36 -12.36
N PHE A 89 -11.14 -7.84 -11.33
CA PHE A 89 -10.46 -7.31 -10.15
C PHE A 89 -10.16 -8.40 -9.13
N VAL A 90 -9.07 -8.20 -8.39
CA VAL A 90 -8.74 -9.02 -7.22
C VAL A 90 -9.77 -8.74 -6.13
N ASP A 91 -10.31 -9.79 -5.53
CA ASP A 91 -11.13 -9.66 -4.32
C ASP A 91 -10.24 -9.23 -3.15
N LEU A 92 -10.50 -8.04 -2.61
CA LEU A 92 -9.76 -7.47 -1.51
C LEU A 92 -10.40 -7.78 -0.14
N ASN A 93 -11.53 -8.48 -0.08
CA ASN A 93 -12.22 -8.77 1.18
C ASN A 93 -11.38 -9.60 2.16
N ASP A 94 -10.52 -10.50 1.63
CA ASP A 94 -9.59 -11.30 2.42
C ASP A 94 -8.22 -10.63 2.62
N SER A 95 -8.01 -9.45 2.06
CA SER A 95 -6.77 -8.70 2.23
C SER A 95 -6.74 -8.00 3.60
N THR A 96 -5.52 -7.79 4.11
CA THR A 96 -5.33 -7.02 5.34
C THR A 96 -4.94 -5.60 4.95
N GLU A 97 -5.81 -4.64 5.24
CA GLU A 97 -5.44 -3.22 5.21
C GLU A 97 -4.71 -2.85 6.49
N ILE A 98 -3.54 -2.24 6.35
CA ILE A 98 -2.72 -1.73 7.44
C ILE A 98 -2.49 -0.25 7.16
N GLY A 99 -2.78 0.60 8.13
CA GLY A 99 -2.65 2.05 7.99
C GLY A 99 -3.50 2.80 9.01
N ASN A 100 -3.59 4.11 8.87
CA ASN A 100 -4.36 4.95 9.78
C ASN A 100 -5.86 5.06 9.41
N GLY A 101 -6.30 4.39 8.35
CA GLY A 101 -7.69 4.30 7.93
C GLY A 101 -8.23 5.52 7.17
N LYS A 102 -7.38 6.49 6.78
CA LYS A 102 -7.79 7.66 6.00
C LYS A 102 -8.17 7.34 4.57
N VAL A 103 -7.69 6.23 4.04
CA VAL A 103 -8.07 5.70 2.73
C VAL A 103 -8.49 4.24 2.84
N THR A 104 -9.16 3.72 1.81
CA THR A 104 -9.40 2.28 1.65
C THR A 104 -9.29 1.92 0.17
N PHE A 105 -8.69 0.78 -0.13
CA PHE A 105 -8.62 0.24 -1.47
C PHE A 105 -9.94 -0.44 -1.81
N LEU A 106 -10.62 0.06 -2.84
CA LEU A 106 -11.90 -0.50 -3.28
C LEU A 106 -11.70 -1.67 -4.22
N ARG A 107 -10.77 -1.52 -5.17
CA ARG A 107 -10.48 -2.50 -6.22
C ARG A 107 -9.02 -2.46 -6.60
N ALA A 108 -8.47 -3.61 -6.96
CA ALA A 108 -7.16 -3.72 -7.58
C ALA A 108 -7.17 -4.78 -8.68
N GLY A 109 -6.33 -4.62 -9.69
CA GLY A 109 -6.21 -5.59 -10.77
C GLY A 109 -4.85 -5.54 -11.45
N LEU A 110 -4.44 -6.68 -12.02
CA LEU A 110 -3.20 -6.82 -12.78
C LEU A 110 -3.55 -7.04 -14.26
N PHE A 111 -2.86 -6.31 -15.13
CA PHE A 111 -3.13 -6.29 -16.55
C PHE A 111 -1.83 -6.36 -17.36
N ASN A 112 -1.92 -6.90 -18.57
CA ASN A 112 -0.88 -6.78 -19.57
C ASN A 112 -1.02 -5.47 -20.40
N GLY A 113 -0.13 -5.28 -21.36
CA GLY A 113 -0.13 -4.09 -22.22
C GLY A 113 -1.38 -3.91 -23.09
N ASP A 114 -2.16 -4.98 -23.31
CA ASP A 114 -3.42 -4.95 -24.06
C ASP A 114 -4.64 -4.67 -23.17
N GLY A 115 -4.43 -4.43 -21.88
CA GLY A 115 -5.49 -4.20 -20.89
C GLY A 115 -6.27 -5.45 -20.50
N LYS A 116 -5.69 -6.66 -20.70
CA LYS A 116 -6.28 -7.93 -20.28
C LYS A 116 -5.76 -8.31 -18.88
N ALA A 117 -6.67 -8.74 -18.02
CA ALA A 117 -6.30 -9.27 -16.70
C ALA A 117 -5.39 -10.48 -16.83
N GLN A 118 -4.29 -10.49 -16.08
CA GLN A 118 -3.25 -11.51 -16.17
C GLN A 118 -2.51 -11.62 -14.85
N TYR A 119 -2.22 -12.86 -14.43
CA TYR A 119 -1.48 -13.14 -13.18
C TYR A 119 -0.15 -13.86 -13.42
N SER A 120 0.14 -14.18 -14.69
CA SER A 120 1.41 -14.78 -15.11
C SER A 120 1.99 -13.93 -16.22
N PHE A 121 3.21 -13.50 -16.05
CA PHE A 121 3.91 -12.58 -16.96
C PHE A 121 5.25 -13.18 -17.38
N GLU A 122 5.70 -12.84 -18.57
CA GLU A 122 7.03 -13.21 -19.04
C GLU A 122 8.09 -12.21 -18.54
N GLN A 123 9.31 -12.67 -18.37
CA GLN A 123 10.44 -11.80 -18.03
C GLN A 123 10.59 -10.70 -19.08
N GLY A 124 10.69 -9.45 -18.63
CA GLY A 124 10.80 -8.26 -19.48
C GLY A 124 9.47 -7.71 -19.97
N GLU A 125 8.36 -8.39 -19.72
CA GLU A 125 7.01 -7.88 -20.00
C GLU A 125 6.67 -6.71 -19.09
N TYR A 126 5.73 -5.86 -19.53
CA TYR A 126 5.16 -4.81 -18.69
C TYR A 126 3.93 -5.31 -17.97
N MET A 127 3.93 -5.20 -16.66
CA MET A 127 2.78 -5.40 -15.79
C MET A 127 2.17 -4.04 -15.45
N TYR A 128 0.85 -3.97 -15.56
CA TYR A 128 0.08 -2.80 -15.17
C TYR A 128 -0.75 -3.14 -13.93
N ILE A 129 -0.65 -2.32 -12.90
CA ILE A 129 -1.37 -2.48 -11.64
C ILE A 129 -2.36 -1.33 -11.57
N TYR A 130 -3.63 -1.66 -11.60
CA TYR A 130 -4.72 -0.69 -11.45
C TYR A 130 -5.27 -0.74 -10.03
N GLU A 131 -5.55 0.41 -9.47
CA GLU A 131 -6.07 0.57 -8.13
C GLU A 131 -7.15 1.64 -8.09
N GLU A 132 -8.22 1.39 -7.33
CA GLU A 132 -9.18 2.41 -6.93
C GLU A 132 -9.14 2.59 -5.42
N VAL A 133 -8.94 3.82 -4.99
CA VAL A 133 -8.74 4.17 -3.58
C VAL A 133 -9.76 5.22 -3.17
N LEU A 134 -10.57 4.90 -2.18
CA LEU A 134 -11.52 5.85 -1.56
C LEU A 134 -10.81 6.63 -0.45
N VAL A 135 -10.85 7.94 -0.52
CA VAL A 135 -10.38 8.84 0.53
C VAL A 135 -11.49 9.01 1.56
N LYS A 136 -11.29 8.48 2.78
CA LYS A 136 -12.26 8.55 3.89
C LYS A 136 -12.09 9.80 4.75
N GLU A 137 -10.89 10.33 4.79
CA GLU A 137 -10.56 11.61 5.43
C GLU A 137 -9.65 12.39 4.51
N LYS A 138 -9.74 13.72 4.55
CA LYS A 138 -8.88 14.60 3.77
C LYS A 138 -7.40 14.27 3.94
N ILE A 139 -6.70 14.02 2.83
CA ILE A 139 -5.27 13.70 2.80
C ILE A 139 -4.46 14.75 2.04
N ARG A 140 -3.19 14.90 2.41
CA ARG A 140 -2.27 15.84 1.77
C ARG A 140 -1.15 15.08 1.06
N CYS A 141 -0.78 15.56 -0.13
CA CYS A 141 0.32 15.03 -0.93
C CYS A 141 0.37 13.49 -0.92
N PRO A 142 -0.71 12.82 -1.38
CA PRO A 142 -0.76 11.37 -1.36
C PRO A 142 0.32 10.78 -2.27
N LEU A 143 0.87 9.66 -1.87
CA LEU A 143 1.78 8.83 -2.67
C LEU A 143 1.16 7.45 -2.79
N PHE A 144 1.13 6.92 -3.98
CA PHE A 144 0.70 5.55 -4.24
C PHE A 144 1.89 4.74 -4.73
N GLY A 145 2.05 3.54 -4.22
CA GLY A 145 3.20 2.71 -4.54
C GLY A 145 2.84 1.24 -4.65
N ALA A 146 3.67 0.52 -5.38
CA ALA A 146 3.58 -0.92 -5.54
C ALA A 146 4.95 -1.55 -5.33
N VAL A 147 4.99 -2.64 -4.56
CA VAL A 147 6.21 -3.34 -4.18
C VAL A 147 6.05 -4.83 -4.46
N LEU A 148 7.03 -5.42 -5.16
CA LEU A 148 7.14 -6.86 -5.39
C LEU A 148 8.14 -7.48 -4.41
N TYR A 149 7.72 -8.56 -3.76
CA TYR A 149 8.52 -9.39 -2.87
C TYR A 149 8.72 -10.77 -3.48
N ASP A 150 9.92 -11.32 -3.34
CA ASP A 150 10.19 -12.72 -3.65
C ASP A 150 9.62 -13.67 -2.58
N GLN A 151 9.75 -14.98 -2.79
CA GLN A 151 9.30 -16.01 -1.84
C GLN A 151 9.97 -15.95 -0.46
N ARG A 152 11.06 -15.19 -0.32
CA ARG A 152 11.78 -14.96 0.94
C ARG A 152 11.42 -13.63 1.58
N ASN A 153 10.38 -12.96 1.08
CA ASN A 153 9.95 -11.64 1.53
C ASN A 153 11.01 -10.53 1.31
N ILE A 154 11.86 -10.71 0.28
CA ILE A 154 12.85 -9.69 -0.11
C ILE A 154 12.24 -8.82 -1.19
N ILE A 155 12.33 -7.49 -1.02
CA ILE A 155 11.90 -6.53 -2.03
C ILE A 155 12.80 -6.69 -3.26
N VAL A 156 12.20 -7.03 -4.40
CA VAL A 156 12.89 -7.15 -5.68
C VAL A 156 12.59 -6.00 -6.63
N HIS A 157 11.45 -5.33 -6.42
CA HIS A 157 11.06 -4.14 -7.16
C HIS A 157 10.09 -3.32 -6.32
N GLY A 158 10.18 -2.00 -6.40
CA GLY A 158 9.22 -1.10 -5.78
C GLY A 158 9.34 0.30 -6.37
N LYS A 159 8.21 0.91 -6.65
CA LYS A 159 8.12 2.31 -7.10
C LYS A 159 6.84 2.95 -6.58
N ASP A 160 6.93 4.25 -6.40
CA ASP A 160 5.78 5.09 -6.05
C ASP A 160 5.56 6.21 -7.09
N SER A 161 4.44 6.91 -6.94
CA SER A 161 4.03 8.00 -7.82
C SER A 161 5.01 9.19 -7.81
N LEU A 162 5.75 9.42 -6.72
CA LEU A 162 6.76 10.49 -6.67
C LEU A 162 7.98 10.14 -7.54
N GLN A 163 8.43 8.87 -7.50
CA GLN A 163 9.56 8.40 -8.30
C GLN A 163 9.22 8.38 -9.79
N THR A 164 7.99 8.03 -10.15
CA THR A 164 7.55 7.94 -11.55
C THR A 164 7.17 9.29 -12.13
N GLY A 165 7.17 10.36 -11.32
CA GLY A 165 6.84 11.72 -11.77
C GLY A 165 5.35 11.97 -11.92
N GLY A 166 4.53 11.14 -11.32
CA GLY A 166 3.08 11.35 -11.23
C GLY A 166 2.76 12.71 -10.60
N LYS A 167 1.78 13.41 -11.17
CA LYS A 167 1.28 14.68 -10.62
C LYS A 167 0.02 14.38 -9.83
N LEU A 168 0.13 14.37 -8.53
CA LEU A 168 -1.00 14.25 -7.63
C LEU A 168 -1.34 15.62 -7.02
N PRO A 169 -2.61 15.85 -6.69
CA PRO A 169 -3.02 17.10 -6.06
C PRO A 169 -2.37 17.23 -4.68
N GLU A 170 -2.07 18.47 -4.29
CA GLU A 170 -1.53 18.76 -2.95
C GLU A 170 -2.49 18.35 -1.84
N MET A 171 -3.78 18.38 -2.13
CA MET A 171 -4.83 18.06 -1.19
C MET A 171 -5.95 17.28 -1.87
N VAL A 172 -6.35 16.16 -1.28
CA VAL A 172 -7.47 15.35 -1.73
C VAL A 172 -8.55 15.34 -0.65
N PRO A 173 -9.78 15.81 -0.99
CA PRO A 173 -10.88 15.81 -0.05
C PRO A 173 -11.42 14.43 0.27
N GLU A 174 -12.12 14.32 1.39
CA GLU A 174 -12.94 13.16 1.74
C GLU A 174 -13.96 12.84 0.65
N GLY A 175 -14.25 11.55 0.47
CA GLY A 175 -15.21 11.03 -0.52
C GLY A 175 -14.65 10.96 -1.96
N THR A 176 -13.40 11.39 -2.20
CA THR A 176 -12.77 11.27 -3.52
C THR A 176 -12.37 9.82 -3.78
N ILE A 177 -12.65 9.33 -5.00
CA ILE A 177 -12.08 8.07 -5.50
C ILE A 177 -10.90 8.42 -6.40
N ILE A 178 -9.72 7.93 -6.03
CA ILE A 178 -8.50 8.08 -6.82
C ILE A 178 -8.29 6.79 -7.60
N GLN A 179 -8.06 6.92 -8.91
CA GLN A 179 -7.67 5.81 -9.77
C GLN A 179 -6.18 5.91 -10.07
N VAL A 180 -5.43 4.85 -9.81
CA VAL A 180 -4.00 4.79 -10.00
C VAL A 180 -3.66 3.67 -10.96
N LEU A 181 -2.74 3.94 -11.88
CA LEU A 181 -2.17 2.94 -12.77
C LEU A 181 -0.64 2.95 -12.65
N HIS A 182 -0.09 1.90 -12.10
CA HIS A 182 1.35 1.69 -12.12
C HIS A 182 1.75 0.85 -13.32
N GLN A 183 2.86 1.22 -13.94
CA GLN A 183 3.50 0.42 -14.99
C GLN A 183 4.86 -0.05 -14.48
N ILE A 184 5.03 -1.36 -14.43
CA ILE A 184 6.27 -2.00 -13.98
C ILE A 184 6.80 -2.90 -15.09
N LYS A 185 8.05 -2.70 -15.49
CA LYS A 185 8.75 -3.66 -16.32
C LYS A 185 9.32 -4.76 -15.47
N LEU A 186 8.99 -6.01 -15.79
CA LEU A 186 9.37 -7.18 -15.00
C LEU A 186 10.78 -7.69 -15.37
N ASP A 187 11.78 -6.89 -15.08
CA ASP A 187 13.20 -7.27 -15.20
C ASP A 187 13.65 -8.06 -13.94
N VAL A 188 12.84 -9.05 -13.54
CA VAL A 188 13.08 -9.92 -12.37
C VAL A 188 13.27 -11.37 -12.81
N ALA A 189 13.84 -12.22 -11.95
CA ALA A 189 14.01 -13.64 -12.25
C ALA A 189 12.65 -14.36 -12.36
N GLU A 190 12.64 -15.54 -12.97
CA GLU A 190 11.47 -16.42 -12.95
C GLU A 190 11.16 -16.86 -11.52
N GLY A 191 9.88 -16.81 -11.12
CA GLY A 191 9.45 -17.20 -9.78
C GLY A 191 8.05 -16.71 -9.43
N GLU A 192 7.64 -17.00 -8.21
CA GLU A 192 6.41 -16.47 -7.62
C GLU A 192 6.73 -15.23 -6.79
N TYR A 193 5.88 -14.22 -6.92
CA TYR A 193 6.05 -12.93 -6.27
C TYR A 193 4.77 -12.52 -5.55
N THR A 194 4.92 -11.86 -4.43
CA THR A 194 3.82 -11.17 -3.74
C THR A 194 3.86 -9.70 -4.09
N LEU A 195 2.71 -9.17 -4.51
CA LEU A 195 2.53 -7.75 -4.75
C LEU A 195 1.86 -7.11 -3.54
N THR A 196 2.45 -6.03 -3.04
CA THR A 196 1.83 -5.14 -2.06
C THR A 196 1.60 -3.78 -2.71
N ILE A 197 0.41 -3.26 -2.58
CA ILE A 197 0.04 -1.89 -2.96
C ILE A 197 -0.12 -1.06 -1.70
N GLY A 198 0.14 0.23 -1.77
CA GLY A 198 0.09 1.09 -0.61
C GLY A 198 -0.11 2.56 -0.93
N ALA A 199 -0.65 3.27 0.04
CA ALA A 199 -0.83 4.71 0.00
C ALA A 199 -0.16 5.35 1.22
N ASN A 200 0.58 6.42 0.98
CA ASN A 200 1.23 7.23 2.00
C ASN A 200 0.88 8.69 1.82
N THR A 201 1.05 9.48 2.86
CA THR A 201 1.01 10.94 2.78
C THR A 201 2.33 11.54 3.26
N MET A 202 2.64 12.73 2.81
CA MET A 202 3.81 13.47 3.28
C MET A 202 3.53 14.97 3.37
N SER A 203 4.48 15.71 3.96
CA SER A 203 4.43 17.16 3.96
C SER A 203 4.61 17.70 2.53
N LYS A 204 4.05 18.89 2.26
CA LYS A 204 4.27 19.56 0.97
C LYS A 204 5.76 19.86 0.74
N GLU A 205 6.48 20.25 1.79
CA GLU A 205 7.92 20.54 1.71
C GLU A 205 8.71 19.31 1.29
N ASP A 206 8.42 18.15 1.89
CA ASP A 206 9.08 16.89 1.53
C ASP A 206 8.70 16.44 0.12
N TYR A 207 7.43 16.63 -0.28
CA TYR A 207 6.95 16.34 -1.62
C TYR A 207 7.65 17.17 -2.69
N ASP A 208 7.75 18.51 -2.49
CA ASP A 208 8.40 19.42 -3.43
C ASP A 208 9.91 19.16 -3.53
N ASN A 209 10.55 18.78 -2.42
CA ASN A 209 11.96 18.43 -2.35
C ASN A 209 12.27 16.97 -2.75
N ARG A 210 11.25 16.16 -3.06
CA ARG A 210 11.35 14.72 -3.29
C ARG A 210 12.10 14.00 -2.16
N ALA A 211 11.83 14.41 -0.93
CA ALA A 211 12.47 13.90 0.28
C ALA A 211 11.53 12.94 0.99
N TYR A 212 11.92 11.67 1.09
CA TYR A 212 11.15 10.63 1.77
C TYR A 212 11.31 10.72 3.30
N ARG A 213 10.89 11.86 3.87
CA ARG A 213 10.91 12.11 5.29
C ARG A 213 9.48 12.16 5.82
N ASN A 214 9.29 11.68 7.04
CA ASN A 214 8.01 11.80 7.75
C ASN A 214 6.80 11.34 6.91
N GLN A 215 6.90 10.22 6.22
CA GLN A 215 5.78 9.59 5.56
C GLN A 215 4.84 8.99 6.59
N GLU A 216 3.53 9.07 6.34
CA GLU A 216 2.48 8.44 7.13
C GLU A 216 1.71 7.50 6.22
N GLU A 217 1.65 6.22 6.56
CA GLU A 217 0.78 5.24 5.89
C GLU A 217 -0.67 5.58 6.18
N VAL A 218 -1.50 5.58 5.14
CA VAL A 218 -2.90 6.04 5.23
C VAL A 218 -3.89 4.96 4.86
#